data_83cdd50ffc3bfe21fdddab4f17209380
#
_entry.id   83cdd50ffc3bfe21fdddab4f17209380
#
_cell.length_a   1.000
_cell.length_b   1.000
_cell.length_c   1.000
_cell.angle_alpha   90.00
_cell.angle_beta   90.00
_cell.angle_gamma   90.00
#
_symmetry.space_group_name_H-M   'P 1'
#
loop_
_entity.id
_entity.type
_entity.pdbx_description
1 polymer ?
#
loop_
_entity_poly.entity_id
_entity_poly.type
_entity_poly.pdbx_seq_one_letter_code
_entity_poly.pdbx_strand_id
1 'polypeptide(L)'
;MPWFKVDDTLAFHPKVMQAGNAAMGLWVRAGAYCAAHLTDGRLTAAMIPPLGGRLRDAKRLVECGLWGETGDGFEFVGWAEFQPTKAQVTAERKATATRVANWREGQRNAVTDTVTNGVSTPAPSRPDPTR
;
A
#
# COMPACT_ATOMS: atom_id res chain seq x y z
N MET A 1 -1.49 -5.86 3.79
CA MET A 1 -0.99 -5.38 2.50
C MET A 1 -1.41 -3.94 2.28
N PRO A 2 -0.50 -3.06 1.91
CA PRO A 2 -0.91 -1.70 1.61
C PRO A 2 -1.73 -1.67 0.31
N TRP A 3 -2.72 -0.81 0.29
CA TRP A 3 -3.54 -0.57 -0.88
C TRP A 3 -3.01 0.64 -1.63
N PHE A 4 -3.08 0.62 -2.94
CA PHE A 4 -2.93 1.84 -3.71
C PHE A 4 -4.28 2.53 -3.75
N LYS A 5 -4.38 3.66 -3.06
CA LYS A 5 -5.64 4.40 -2.92
C LYS A 5 -5.85 5.32 -4.11
N VAL A 6 -7.08 5.35 -4.60
CA VAL A 6 -7.50 6.20 -5.71
C VAL A 6 -8.66 7.06 -5.25
N ASP A 7 -8.57 8.36 -5.52
CA ASP A 7 -9.60 9.33 -5.18
C ASP A 7 -10.86 9.07 -6.02
N ASP A 8 -12.02 9.18 -5.40
CA ASP A 8 -13.32 8.98 -6.08
C ASP A 8 -13.61 10.05 -7.13
N THR A 9 -12.94 11.20 -7.07
CA THR A 9 -13.07 12.25 -8.09
C THR A 9 -12.22 11.98 -9.34
N LEU A 10 -11.43 10.91 -9.34
CA LEU A 10 -10.50 10.61 -10.42
C LEU A 10 -11.16 10.52 -11.79
N ALA A 11 -12.38 9.97 -11.85
CA ALA A 11 -13.07 9.71 -13.11
C ALA A 11 -13.17 10.96 -14.01
N PHE A 12 -13.38 12.14 -13.42
CA PHE A 12 -13.55 13.40 -14.17
C PHE A 12 -12.50 14.45 -13.81
N HIS A 13 -11.44 14.06 -13.11
CA HIS A 13 -10.40 14.99 -12.73
C HIS A 13 -9.70 15.53 -13.98
N PRO A 14 -9.50 16.87 -14.10
CA PRO A 14 -8.91 17.47 -15.31
C PRO A 14 -7.57 16.88 -15.72
N LYS A 15 -6.70 16.57 -14.75
CA LYS A 15 -5.39 15.95 -15.02
C LYS A 15 -5.53 14.56 -15.62
N VAL A 16 -6.50 13.78 -15.14
CA VAL A 16 -6.77 12.43 -15.63
C VAL A 16 -7.32 12.48 -17.04
N MET A 17 -8.26 13.38 -17.31
CA MET A 17 -8.82 13.56 -18.64
C MET A 17 -7.75 14.00 -19.64
N GLN A 18 -6.85 14.86 -19.23
CA GLN A 18 -5.72 15.30 -20.06
C GLN A 18 -4.73 14.17 -20.33
N ALA A 19 -4.46 13.33 -19.33
CA ALA A 19 -3.53 12.21 -19.47
C ALA A 19 -4.00 11.15 -20.47
N GLY A 20 -5.28 10.83 -20.44
CA GLY A 20 -5.85 9.78 -21.28
C GLY A 20 -5.65 8.37 -20.72
N ASN A 21 -6.35 7.41 -21.29
CA ASN A 21 -6.40 6.05 -20.73
C ASN A 21 -5.06 5.31 -20.78
N ALA A 22 -4.26 5.49 -21.80
CA ALA A 22 -2.97 4.81 -21.89
C ALA A 22 -2.04 5.24 -20.76
N ALA A 23 -1.91 6.55 -20.54
CA ALA A 23 -1.11 7.08 -19.44
C ALA A 23 -1.71 6.71 -18.08
N MET A 24 -3.02 6.72 -17.94
CA MET A 24 -3.67 6.34 -16.69
C MET A 24 -3.54 4.85 -16.41
N GLY A 25 -3.49 4.00 -17.41
CA GLY A 25 -3.18 2.58 -17.25
C GLY A 25 -1.78 2.39 -16.63
N LEU A 26 -0.79 3.11 -17.14
CA LEU A 26 0.54 3.11 -16.54
C LEU A 26 0.51 3.66 -15.11
N TRP A 27 -0.21 4.75 -14.87
CA TRP A 27 -0.33 5.36 -13.54
C TRP A 27 -0.86 4.37 -12.50
N VAL A 28 -1.92 3.63 -12.82
CA VAL A 28 -2.52 2.65 -11.92
C VAL A 28 -1.55 1.51 -11.61
N ARG A 29 -0.93 0.95 -12.65
CA ARG A 29 0.00 -0.17 -12.46
C ARG A 29 1.26 0.27 -11.72
N ALA A 30 1.76 1.44 -12.02
CA ALA A 30 2.91 2.01 -11.32
C ALA A 30 2.57 2.29 -9.85
N GLY A 31 1.37 2.78 -9.56
CA GLY A 31 0.91 3.01 -8.21
C GLY A 31 0.83 1.71 -7.40
N ALA A 32 0.29 0.66 -7.98
CA ALA A 32 0.26 -0.66 -7.36
C ALA A 32 1.67 -1.20 -7.10
N TYR A 33 2.57 -1.03 -8.05
CA TYR A 33 3.98 -1.40 -7.90
C TYR A 33 4.63 -0.66 -6.73
N CYS A 34 4.50 0.66 -6.70
CA CYS A 34 5.08 1.48 -5.64
C CYS A 34 4.52 1.12 -4.26
N ALA A 35 3.24 0.84 -4.17
CA ALA A 35 2.61 0.42 -2.91
C ALA A 35 3.13 -0.96 -2.46
N ALA A 36 3.25 -1.90 -3.39
CA ALA A 36 3.71 -3.25 -3.08
C ALA A 36 5.18 -3.27 -2.64
N HIS A 37 6.02 -2.45 -3.28
CA HIS A 37 7.47 -2.45 -3.04
C HIS A 37 7.94 -1.32 -2.11
N LEU A 38 7.01 -0.55 -1.57
CA LEU A 38 7.31 0.52 -0.59
C LEU A 38 8.36 1.51 -1.10
N THR A 39 8.19 2.00 -2.32
CA THR A 39 9.12 2.93 -2.96
C THR A 39 8.79 4.40 -2.70
N ASP A 40 7.76 4.68 -1.91
CA ASP A 40 7.25 6.04 -1.65
C ASP A 40 6.88 6.80 -2.93
N GLY A 41 6.35 6.07 -3.90
CA GLY A 41 5.91 6.66 -5.16
C GLY A 41 7.00 6.86 -6.19
N ARG A 42 8.18 6.33 -5.96
CA ARG A 42 9.32 6.45 -6.89
C ARG A 42 9.50 5.20 -7.72
N LEU A 43 9.85 5.39 -8.99
CA LEU A 43 10.18 4.28 -9.88
C LEU A 43 11.24 4.71 -10.87
N THR A 44 12.06 3.76 -11.31
CA THR A 44 13.08 4.03 -12.32
C THR A 44 12.46 3.99 -13.72
N ALA A 45 13.10 4.64 -14.68
CA ALA A 45 12.66 4.60 -16.06
C ALA A 45 12.63 3.17 -16.64
N ALA A 46 13.50 2.30 -16.14
CA ALA A 46 13.56 0.90 -16.57
C ALA A 46 12.30 0.11 -16.20
N MET A 47 11.51 0.56 -15.23
CA MET A 47 10.26 -0.09 -14.84
C MET A 47 9.08 0.23 -15.75
N ILE A 48 9.19 1.22 -16.61
CA ILE A 48 8.07 1.63 -17.47
C ILE A 48 7.63 0.51 -18.43
N PRO A 49 8.51 -0.14 -19.21
CA PRO A 49 8.08 -1.21 -20.09
C PRO A 49 7.48 -2.43 -19.34
N PRO A 50 8.08 -2.93 -18.25
CA PRO A 50 7.47 -4.04 -17.50
C PRO A 50 6.08 -3.73 -16.96
N LEU A 51 5.79 -2.46 -16.66
CA LEU A 51 4.47 -2.01 -16.21
C LEU A 51 3.49 -1.80 -17.36
N GLY A 52 3.89 -2.14 -18.59
CA GLY A 52 3.01 -2.06 -19.74
C GLY A 52 2.89 -0.67 -20.35
N GLY A 53 3.72 0.28 -19.92
CA GLY A 53 3.69 1.64 -20.42
C GLY A 53 4.80 1.92 -21.40
N ARG A 54 4.72 3.11 -21.98
CA ARG A 54 5.76 3.67 -22.86
C ARG A 54 6.29 4.95 -22.23
N LEU A 55 7.50 5.33 -22.63
CA LEU A 55 8.09 6.57 -22.12
C LEU A 55 7.21 7.78 -22.39
N ARG A 56 6.52 7.82 -23.53
CA ARG A 56 5.57 8.90 -23.85
C ARG A 56 4.41 8.98 -22.84
N ASP A 57 3.96 7.83 -22.32
CA ASP A 57 2.91 7.80 -21.31
C ASP A 57 3.41 8.40 -20.00
N ALA A 58 4.64 8.05 -19.60
CA ALA A 58 5.26 8.62 -18.41
C ALA A 58 5.44 10.13 -18.55
N LYS A 59 5.91 10.59 -19.69
CA LYS A 59 6.06 12.03 -19.96
C LYS A 59 4.73 12.75 -19.93
N ARG A 60 3.67 12.12 -20.42
CA ARG A 60 2.35 12.68 -20.38
C ARG A 60 1.85 12.86 -18.95
N LEU A 61 2.13 11.89 -18.08
CA LEU A 61 1.81 12.01 -16.66
C LEU A 61 2.57 13.16 -16.00
N VAL A 62 3.81 13.41 -16.41
CA VAL A 62 4.58 14.57 -15.95
C VAL A 62 3.96 15.86 -16.44
N GLU A 63 3.60 15.94 -17.71
CA GLU A 63 2.99 17.14 -18.30
C GLU A 63 1.68 17.53 -17.64
N CYS A 64 0.85 16.55 -17.28
CA CYS A 64 -0.41 16.86 -16.63
C CYS A 64 -0.31 17.01 -15.10
N GLY A 65 0.87 16.85 -14.54
CA GLY A 65 1.13 17.12 -13.11
C GLY A 65 0.83 15.97 -12.17
N LEU A 66 0.60 14.75 -12.68
CA LEU A 66 0.41 13.56 -11.86
C LEU A 66 1.73 12.96 -11.41
N TRP A 67 2.77 13.10 -12.22
CA TRP A 67 4.13 12.64 -11.92
C TRP A 67 5.13 13.79 -12.02
N GLY A 68 6.29 13.61 -11.39
CA GLY A 68 7.46 14.44 -11.56
C GLY A 68 8.64 13.60 -12.09
N GLU A 69 9.61 14.23 -12.70
CA GLU A 69 10.83 13.58 -13.12
C GLU A 69 11.85 13.57 -11.97
N THR A 70 12.57 12.46 -11.84
CA THR A 70 13.70 12.33 -10.92
C THR A 70 14.99 12.08 -11.74
N GLY A 71 16.13 12.04 -11.05
CA GLY A 71 17.40 11.78 -11.74
C GLY A 71 17.46 10.45 -12.47
N ASP A 72 16.75 9.43 -12.00
CA ASP A 72 16.76 8.06 -12.54
C ASP A 72 15.40 7.60 -13.05
N GLY A 73 14.38 8.41 -12.96
CA GLY A 73 13.06 8.01 -13.41
C GLY A 73 11.97 9.01 -13.08
N PHE A 74 10.95 8.55 -12.35
CA PHE A 74 9.74 9.32 -12.08
C PHE A 74 9.29 9.14 -10.64
N GLU A 75 8.45 10.05 -10.18
CA GLU A 75 7.80 9.95 -8.89
C GLU A 75 6.36 10.44 -8.96
N PHE A 76 5.51 9.88 -8.12
CA PHE A 76 4.13 10.35 -7.97
C PHE A 76 4.13 11.68 -7.23
N VAL A 77 3.41 12.65 -7.75
CA VAL A 77 3.20 13.92 -7.07
C VAL A 77 2.23 13.70 -5.91
N GLY A 78 2.62 14.10 -4.71
CA GLY A 78 1.75 14.02 -3.53
C GLY A 78 1.56 12.62 -2.97
N TRP A 79 2.49 11.70 -3.20
CA TRP A 79 2.37 10.33 -2.69
C TRP A 79 2.07 10.29 -1.20
N ALA A 80 2.83 11.02 -0.39
CA ALA A 80 2.70 11.00 1.07
C ALA A 80 1.38 11.59 1.58
N GLU A 81 0.71 12.41 0.78
CA GLU A 81 -0.59 13.00 1.14
C GLU A 81 -1.73 11.99 1.03
N PHE A 82 -1.67 11.08 0.07
CA PHE A 82 -2.76 10.17 -0.26
C PHE A 82 -2.45 8.71 0.00
N GLN A 83 -1.17 8.35 0.05
CA GLN A 83 -0.73 6.97 0.19
C GLN A 83 0.11 6.80 1.46
N PRO A 84 0.05 5.63 2.12
CA PRO A 84 0.95 5.38 3.23
C PRO A 84 2.40 5.30 2.75
N THR A 85 3.31 5.93 3.49
CA THR A 85 4.73 5.90 3.20
C THR A 85 5.34 4.57 3.65
N LYS A 86 6.55 4.26 3.17
CA LYS A 86 7.32 3.10 3.63
C LYS A 86 7.47 3.11 5.16
N ALA A 87 7.77 4.26 5.73
CA ALA A 87 7.93 4.39 7.18
C ALA A 87 6.64 4.07 7.92
N GLN A 88 5.50 4.56 7.42
CA GLN A 88 4.19 4.29 8.02
C GLN A 88 3.80 2.81 7.91
N VAL A 89 4.00 2.19 6.76
CA VAL A 89 3.70 0.76 6.54
C VAL A 89 4.58 -0.10 7.42
N THR A 90 5.88 0.21 7.51
CA THR A 90 6.82 -0.52 8.35
C THR A 90 6.45 -0.40 9.83
N ALA A 91 6.10 0.79 10.29
CA ALA A 91 5.67 1.03 11.67
C ALA A 91 4.38 0.27 11.99
N GLU A 92 3.42 0.26 11.08
CA GLU A 92 2.17 -0.46 11.23
C GLU A 92 2.38 -1.98 11.30
N ARG A 93 3.22 -2.53 10.42
CA ARG A 93 3.59 -3.96 10.45
C ARG A 93 4.26 -4.34 11.76
N LYS A 94 5.16 -3.49 12.24
CA LYS A 94 5.84 -3.70 13.52
C LYS A 94 4.85 -3.65 14.68
N ALA A 95 3.96 -2.69 14.71
CA ALA A 95 2.92 -2.57 15.72
C ALA A 95 1.99 -3.78 15.72
N THR A 96 1.59 -4.26 14.54
CA THR A 96 0.77 -5.47 14.39
C THR A 96 1.50 -6.70 14.91
N ALA A 97 2.76 -6.87 14.56
CA ALA A 97 3.59 -7.98 15.05
C ALA A 97 3.71 -7.96 16.57
N THR A 98 3.91 -6.79 17.17
CA THR A 98 3.96 -6.62 18.61
C THR A 98 2.64 -7.00 19.29
N ARG A 99 1.52 -6.53 18.74
CA ARG A 99 0.20 -6.89 19.27
C ARG A 99 -0.05 -8.40 19.22
N VAL A 100 0.30 -9.03 18.10
CA VAL A 100 0.15 -10.49 17.94
C VAL A 100 1.03 -11.23 18.93
N ALA A 101 2.28 -10.81 19.11
CA ALA A 101 3.18 -11.41 20.08
C ALA A 101 2.65 -11.28 21.51
N ASN A 102 2.17 -10.10 21.89
CA ASN A 102 1.58 -9.85 23.21
C ASN A 102 0.32 -10.69 23.43
N TRP A 103 -0.51 -10.80 22.41
CA TRP A 103 -1.72 -11.64 22.48
C TRP A 103 -1.37 -13.11 22.70
N ARG A 104 -0.39 -13.64 21.97
CA ARG A 104 0.07 -15.03 22.11
C ARG A 104 0.64 -15.28 23.50
N GLU A 105 1.40 -14.35 24.03
CA GLU A 105 1.93 -14.44 25.38
C GLU A 105 0.80 -14.44 26.43
N GLY A 106 -0.17 -13.57 26.28
CA GLY A 106 -1.35 -13.54 27.13
C GLY A 106 -2.14 -14.85 27.07
N GLN A 107 -2.27 -15.46 25.91
CA GLN A 107 -2.93 -16.75 25.76
C GLN A 107 -2.16 -17.88 26.46
N ARG A 108 -0.86 -17.89 26.37
CA ARG A 108 -0.04 -18.88 27.08
C ARG A 108 -0.18 -18.75 28.59
N ASN A 109 -0.17 -17.55 29.10
CA ASN A 109 -0.35 -17.28 30.52
C ASN A 109 -1.76 -17.69 30.99
N ALA A 110 -2.78 -17.38 30.21
CA ALA A 110 -4.16 -17.77 30.51
C ALA A 110 -4.33 -19.31 30.54
N VAL A 111 -3.72 -20.02 29.58
CA VAL A 111 -3.76 -21.49 29.55
C VAL A 111 -3.05 -22.08 30.76
N THR A 112 -1.92 -21.52 31.16
CA THR A 112 -1.19 -21.97 32.36
C THR A 112 -2.03 -21.78 33.61
N ASP A 113 -2.67 -20.65 33.78
CA ASP A 113 -3.54 -20.38 34.92
C ASP A 113 -4.75 -21.33 34.94
N THR A 114 -5.36 -21.55 33.78
CA THR A 114 -6.51 -22.48 33.65
C THR A 114 -6.12 -23.89 34.04
N VAL A 115 -4.95 -24.36 33.56
CA VAL A 115 -4.46 -25.69 33.92
C VAL A 115 -4.20 -25.79 35.43
N THR A 116 -3.59 -24.75 36.02
CA THR A 116 -3.33 -24.70 37.46
C THR A 116 -4.60 -24.76 38.27
N ASN A 117 -5.65 -24.07 37.84
CA ASN A 117 -6.92 -24.01 38.55
C ASN A 117 -7.87 -25.15 38.20
N GLY A 118 -7.53 -26.00 37.24
CA GLY A 118 -8.40 -27.07 36.79
C GLY A 118 -9.68 -26.61 36.10
N VAL A 119 -9.73 -25.36 35.68
CA VAL A 119 -10.88 -24.77 35.01
C VAL A 119 -10.66 -24.79 33.52
N SER A 120 -11.56 -25.44 32.80
CA SER A 120 -11.55 -25.43 31.36
C SER A 120 -12.39 -24.25 30.86
N THR A 121 -11.75 -23.29 30.21
CA THR A 121 -12.45 -22.21 29.54
C THR A 121 -12.55 -22.49 28.05
N PRO A 122 -13.74 -22.27 27.43
CA PRO A 122 -13.85 -22.44 26.00
C PRO A 122 -12.93 -21.45 25.27
N ALA A 123 -12.40 -21.89 24.14
CA ALA A 123 -11.60 -21.00 23.30
C ALA A 123 -12.43 -19.79 22.90
N PRO A 124 -11.84 -18.59 22.91
CA PRO A 124 -12.57 -17.41 22.46
C PRO A 124 -12.94 -17.55 20.99
N SER A 125 -14.11 -17.07 20.66
CA SER A 125 -14.59 -17.08 19.28
C SER A 125 -13.63 -16.30 18.41
N ARG A 126 -13.23 -16.90 17.30
CA ARG A 126 -12.47 -16.18 16.30
C ARG A 126 -13.37 -15.19 15.58
N PRO A 127 -12.86 -13.99 15.28
CA PRO A 127 -13.54 -13.14 14.30
C PRO A 127 -13.61 -13.88 12.98
N ASP A 128 -14.74 -13.77 12.30
CA ASP A 128 -14.91 -14.40 11.01
C ASP A 128 -13.95 -13.75 9.99
N PRO A 129 -13.05 -14.51 9.36
CA PRO A 129 -12.10 -13.93 8.41
C PRO A 129 -12.75 -13.43 7.12
N THR A 130 -14.00 -13.75 6.88
CA THR A 130 -14.72 -13.29 5.67
C THR A 130 -15.27 -11.89 5.81
N ARG A 131 -15.09 -11.27 6.95
CA ARG A 131 -15.59 -9.92 7.19
C ARG A 131 -14.57 -8.86 7.02
#